data_f51e18a77736bf94ced2638eedb1229f
#
_entry.id   f51e18a77736bf94ced2638eedb1229f
#
_cell.length_a   1.000
_cell.length_b   1.000
_cell.length_c   1.000
_cell.angle_alpha   90.00
_cell.angle_beta   90.00
_cell.angle_gamma   90.00
#
_symmetry.space_group_name_H-M   'P 1'
#
loop_
_entity.id
_entity.type
_entity.pdbx_description
1 polymer ?
#
loop_
_entity_poly.entity_id
_entity_poly.type
_entity_poly.pdbx_seq_one_letter_code
_entity_poly.pdbx_strand_id
1 'polypeptide(L)'
;MEKRIGVISIIVESKDSISTLNKLFSKHSEIILARQGLPLQNHRIHVITLIVEGNTDQIGALTGKIGKLPGLQVKSVLNRYRENENESSKEFSE
;
A
#
# COMPACT_ATOMS: atom_id res chain seq x y z
N MET A 1 15.65 -12.11 -5.79
CA MET A 1 14.19 -12.16 -5.96
C MET A 1 13.69 -10.81 -6.48
N GLU A 2 12.81 -10.87 -7.43
CA GLU A 2 12.32 -9.64 -8.05
C GLU A 2 11.41 -8.87 -7.12
N LYS A 3 11.67 -7.58 -6.99
CA LYS A 3 10.84 -6.72 -6.17
C LYS A 3 9.84 -5.97 -7.02
N ARG A 4 8.74 -5.61 -6.41
CA ARG A 4 7.73 -4.78 -7.02
C ARG A 4 7.60 -3.52 -6.20
N ILE A 5 7.33 -2.42 -6.89
CA ILE A 5 6.92 -1.21 -6.23
C ILE A 5 5.47 -0.99 -6.64
N GLY A 6 4.63 -0.74 -5.66
CA GLY A 6 3.22 -0.62 -5.96
C GLY A 6 2.54 0.41 -5.11
N VAL A 7 1.30 0.63 -5.49
CA VAL A 7 0.42 1.55 -4.77
C VAL A 7 -0.82 0.76 -4.38
N ILE A 8 -1.19 0.84 -3.13
CA ILE A 8 -2.42 0.24 -2.63
C ILE A 8 -3.36 1.38 -2.27
N SER A 9 -4.52 1.38 -2.91
CA SER A 9 -5.53 2.40 -2.68
C SER A 9 -6.65 1.78 -1.85
N ILE A 10 -7.00 2.42 -0.76
CA ILE A 10 -8.01 1.91 0.16
C ILE A 10 -9.04 3.00 0.37
N ILE A 11 -10.31 2.66 0.16
CA ILE A 11 -11.41 3.54 0.51
C ILE A 11 -12.10 2.94 1.73
N VAL A 12 -12.11 3.69 2.81
CA VAL A 12 -12.68 3.24 4.07
C VAL A 12 -14.06 3.85 4.20
N GLU A 13 -15.07 2.99 4.12
CA GLU A 13 -16.46 3.42 4.19
C GLU A 13 -17.03 3.23 5.59
N SER A 14 -16.32 2.50 6.44
CA SER A 14 -16.75 2.27 7.82
C SER A 14 -15.57 2.46 8.75
N LYS A 15 -15.77 3.23 9.80
CA LYS A 15 -14.70 3.48 10.77
C LYS A 15 -14.37 2.24 11.61
N ASP A 16 -15.22 1.22 11.53
CA ASP A 16 -15.03 0.04 12.37
C ASP A 16 -13.74 -0.69 12.09
N SER A 17 -13.21 -0.56 10.88
CA SER A 17 -12.01 -1.29 10.49
C SER A 17 -10.71 -0.50 10.63
N ILE A 18 -10.80 0.76 11.05
CA ILE A 18 -9.60 1.61 11.08
C ILE A 18 -8.56 1.07 12.06
N SER A 19 -9.00 0.64 13.23
CA SER A 19 -8.06 0.12 14.22
C SER A 19 -7.33 -1.11 13.69
N THR A 20 -8.07 -2.01 13.03
CA THR A 20 -7.48 -3.21 12.46
C THR A 20 -6.52 -2.87 11.32
N LEU A 21 -6.89 -1.86 10.51
CA LEU A 21 -6.01 -1.40 9.45
C LEU A 21 -4.68 -0.90 10.00
N ASN A 22 -4.74 -0.10 11.05
CA ASN A 22 -3.52 0.44 11.63
C ASN A 22 -2.63 -0.67 12.17
N LYS A 23 -3.22 -1.71 12.74
CA LYS A 23 -2.45 -2.86 13.20
C LYS A 23 -1.81 -3.60 12.04
N LEU A 24 -2.52 -3.74 10.93
CA LEU A 24 -1.96 -4.38 9.75
C LEU A 24 -0.80 -3.57 9.19
N PHE A 25 -0.94 -2.25 9.16
CA PHE A 25 0.15 -1.41 8.65
C PHE A 25 1.39 -1.56 9.52
N SER A 26 1.22 -1.61 10.83
CA SER A 26 2.36 -1.81 11.73
C SER A 26 3.00 -3.16 11.51
N LYS A 27 2.18 -4.18 11.32
CA LYS A 27 2.68 -5.54 11.14
C LYS A 27 3.45 -5.70 9.84
N HIS A 28 3.09 -4.92 8.83
CA HIS A 28 3.74 -4.99 7.52
C HIS A 28 4.59 -3.76 7.22
N SER A 29 5.06 -3.10 8.26
CA SER A 29 5.79 -1.85 8.09
C SER A 29 7.05 -1.99 7.26
N GLU A 30 7.62 -3.19 7.20
CA GLU A 30 8.87 -3.38 6.47
C GLU A 30 8.70 -3.20 4.96
N ILE A 31 7.49 -3.35 4.44
CA ILE A 31 7.27 -3.17 3.01
C ILE A 31 6.55 -1.87 2.69
N ILE A 32 6.13 -1.12 3.68
CA ILE A 32 5.41 0.14 3.47
C ILE A 32 6.41 1.28 3.48
N LEU A 33 6.58 1.93 2.31
CA LEU A 33 7.51 3.03 2.18
C LEU A 33 6.88 4.35 2.60
N ALA A 34 5.58 4.51 2.35
CA ALA A 34 4.90 5.75 2.66
C ALA A 34 3.42 5.48 2.77
N ARG A 35 2.74 6.30 3.54
CA ARG A 35 1.29 6.22 3.62
C ARG A 35 0.73 7.63 3.70
N GLN A 36 -0.45 7.80 3.15
CA GLN A 36 -1.13 9.07 3.18
C GLN A 36 -2.60 8.81 3.38
N GLY A 37 -3.18 9.52 4.33
CA GLY A 37 -4.61 9.40 4.60
C GLY A 37 -5.29 10.72 4.37
N LEU A 38 -6.46 10.67 3.77
CA LEU A 38 -7.23 11.87 3.48
C LEU A 38 -8.68 11.62 3.85
N PRO A 39 -9.16 12.26 4.92
CA PRO A 39 -10.59 12.15 5.22
C PRO A 39 -11.37 13.05 4.29
N LEU A 40 -12.38 12.48 3.65
CA LEU A 40 -13.29 13.22 2.79
C LEU A 40 -14.62 13.31 3.51
N GLN A 41 -14.76 14.35 4.33
CA GLN A 41 -15.90 14.44 5.23
C GLN A 41 -17.22 14.55 4.51
N ASN A 42 -17.23 15.23 3.38
CA ASN A 42 -18.47 15.38 2.61
C ASN A 42 -18.98 14.05 2.09
N HIS A 43 -18.09 13.10 1.89
CA HIS A 43 -18.45 11.77 1.39
C HIS A 43 -18.49 10.73 2.50
N ARG A 44 -18.11 11.11 3.70
CA ARG A 44 -18.05 10.21 4.85
C ARG A 44 -17.15 9.01 4.61
N ILE A 45 -16.07 9.22 3.87
CA ILE A 45 -15.09 8.17 3.60
C ILE A 45 -13.71 8.68 3.91
N HIS A 46 -12.79 7.75 4.10
CA HIS A 46 -11.37 8.04 4.20
C HIS A 46 -10.68 7.37 3.03
N VAL A 47 -9.76 8.09 2.40
CA VAL A 47 -8.94 7.52 1.35
C VAL A 47 -7.55 7.34 1.92
N ILE A 48 -7.03 6.11 1.82
CA ILE A 48 -5.69 5.81 2.30
C ILE A 48 -4.89 5.26 1.13
N THR A 49 -3.71 5.80 0.93
CA THR A 49 -2.81 5.34 -0.12
C THR A 49 -1.52 4.88 0.53
N LEU A 50 -1.08 3.70 0.13
CA LEU A 50 0.20 3.16 0.57
C LEU A 50 1.10 3.01 -0.64
N ILE A 51 2.37 3.36 -0.46
CA ILE A 51 3.40 3.03 -1.43
C ILE A 51 4.21 1.90 -0.81
N VAL A 52 4.31 0.80 -1.53
CA VAL A 52 4.92 -0.41 -0.97
C VAL A 52 6.02 -0.92 -1.89
N GLU A 53 6.96 -1.62 -1.29
CA GLU A 53 8.03 -2.29 -2.02
C GLU A 53 8.23 -3.67 -1.41
N GLY A 54 8.17 -4.70 -2.23
CA GLY A 54 8.37 -6.05 -1.75
C GLY A 54 8.13 -7.04 -2.88
N ASN A 55 8.22 -8.31 -2.57
CA ASN A 55 7.87 -9.32 -3.57
C ASN A 55 6.36 -9.48 -3.61
N THR A 56 5.89 -10.23 -4.60
CA THR A 56 4.45 -10.38 -4.79
C THR A 56 3.78 -11.08 -3.62
N ASP A 57 4.50 -11.99 -2.96
CA ASP A 57 3.92 -12.69 -1.80
C ASP A 57 3.71 -11.73 -0.63
N GLN A 58 4.68 -10.87 -0.38
CA GLN A 58 4.58 -9.91 0.72
C GLN A 58 3.45 -8.92 0.48
N ILE A 59 3.40 -8.38 -0.72
CA ILE A 59 2.37 -7.38 -1.04
C ILE A 59 1.00 -8.03 -1.08
N GLY A 60 0.92 -9.24 -1.63
CA GLY A 60 -0.33 -9.97 -1.68
C GLY A 60 -0.87 -10.33 -0.30
N ALA A 61 0.03 -10.65 0.63
CA ALA A 61 -0.39 -10.95 1.99
C ALA A 61 -1.05 -9.74 2.63
N LEU A 62 -0.45 -8.56 2.45
CA LEU A 62 -1.03 -7.34 3.01
C LEU A 62 -2.35 -7.00 2.34
N THR A 63 -2.37 -7.00 1.00
CA THR A 63 -3.59 -6.64 0.25
C THR A 63 -4.73 -7.59 0.57
N GLY A 64 -4.41 -8.88 0.68
CA GLY A 64 -5.43 -9.88 0.98
C GLY A 64 -6.04 -9.69 2.34
N LYS A 65 -5.23 -9.34 3.32
CA LYS A 65 -5.75 -9.11 4.67
C LYS A 65 -6.61 -7.85 4.71
N ILE A 66 -6.20 -6.81 3.99
CA ILE A 66 -7.00 -5.60 3.92
C ILE A 66 -8.35 -5.92 3.26
N GLY A 67 -8.31 -6.71 2.19
CA GLY A 67 -9.52 -7.02 1.45
C GLY A 67 -10.56 -7.80 2.23
N LYS A 68 -10.16 -8.42 3.34
CA LYS A 68 -11.10 -9.18 4.17
C LYS A 68 -11.81 -8.32 5.19
N LEU A 69 -11.41 -7.07 5.36
CA LEU A 69 -12.04 -6.20 6.35
C LEU A 69 -13.33 -5.64 5.81
N PRO A 70 -14.37 -5.53 6.67
CA PRO A 70 -15.64 -4.99 6.21
C PRO A 70 -15.57 -3.49 6.02
N GLY A 71 -16.38 -2.99 5.07
CA GLY A 71 -16.49 -1.57 4.84
C GLY A 71 -15.30 -0.93 4.16
N LEU A 72 -14.54 -1.72 3.42
CA LEU A 72 -13.38 -1.22 2.69
C LEU A 72 -13.45 -1.63 1.24
N GLN A 73 -12.87 -0.78 0.39
CA GLN A 73 -12.54 -1.15 -0.98
C GLN A 73 -11.03 -1.05 -1.12
N VAL A 74 -10.41 -2.04 -1.71
CA VAL A 74 -8.97 -2.06 -1.88
C VAL A 74 -8.61 -2.39 -3.32
N LYS A 75 -7.68 -1.64 -3.88
CA LYS A 75 -7.14 -1.87 -5.20
C LYS A 75 -5.62 -1.72 -5.12
N SER A 76 -4.92 -2.47 -5.92
CA SER A 76 -3.47 -2.35 -5.95
C SER A 76 -2.98 -2.37 -7.38
N VAL A 77 -1.93 -1.62 -7.63
CA VAL A 77 -1.23 -1.59 -8.91
C VAL A 77 0.23 -1.81 -8.61
N LEU A 78 0.82 -2.80 -9.24
CA LEU A 78 2.21 -3.14 -9.00
C LEU A 78 3.01 -2.94 -10.27
N ASN A 79 4.13 -2.25 -10.13
CA ASN A 79 5.07 -2.08 -11.21
C ASN A 79 6.26 -2.97 -10.96
N ARG A 80 6.84 -3.46 -12.03
CA ARG A 80 8.08 -4.19 -11.91
C ARG A 80 9.18 -3.23 -11.52
N TYR A 81 10.01 -3.68 -10.60
CA TYR A 81 11.18 -2.93 -10.23
C TYR A 81 12.33 -3.91 -10.17
N ARG A 82 13.33 -3.69 -11.02
CA ARG A 82 14.50 -4.55 -11.03
C ARG A 82 15.69 -3.70 -10.67
N GLU A 83 16.27 -4.01 -9.54
CA GLU A 83 17.44 -3.29 -9.11
C GLU A 83 18.60 -3.66 -9.98
N ASN A 84 19.30 -2.65 -10.51
CA ASN A 84 20.44 -2.85 -11.37
C ASN A 84 21.48 -1.84 -10.98
N GLU A 85 22.62 -2.31 -10.49
CA GLU A 85 23.64 -1.42 -9.97
C GLU A 85 24.18 -0.45 -11.00
N ASN A 86 24.29 -0.89 -12.24
CA ASN A 86 24.81 -0.02 -13.27
C ASN A 86 23.87 1.10 -13.61
N GLU A 87 22.60 0.89 -13.40
CA GLU A 87 21.60 1.90 -13.75
C GLU A 87 21.17 2.73 -12.57
N SER A 88 21.23 2.15 -11.40
CA SER A 88 20.70 2.85 -10.23
C SER A 88 21.48 4.11 -9.91
N SER A 89 22.72 4.20 -10.35
CA SER A 89 23.52 5.38 -10.10
C SER A 89 23.25 6.48 -11.11
N LYS A 90 22.48 6.23 -12.12
CA LYS A 90 22.25 7.19 -13.20
C LYS A 90 20.91 7.85 -13.17
N GLU A 91 20.01 7.30 -12.43
CA GLU A 91 18.69 7.77 -12.53
C GLU A 91 18.41 9.00 -11.85
N PHE A 92 17.31 9.62 -12.11
CA PHE A 92 16.79 10.82 -11.50
C PHE A 92 17.75 11.97 -11.56
N SER A 93 18.53 11.98 -12.60
CA SER A 93 19.39 13.12 -12.79
C SER A 93 18.62 14.28 -13.35
N GLU A 94 17.50 14.00 -13.95
CA GLU A 94 16.73 15.01 -14.60
C GLU A 94 17.17 16.40 -14.41
#